data_210e69cbfb6142299e70802f5878f630
#
_entry.id   210e69cbfb6142299e70802f5878f630
#
_cell.length_a   1.000
_cell.length_b   1.000
_cell.length_c   1.000
_cell.angle_alpha   90.00
_cell.angle_beta   90.00
_cell.angle_gamma   90.00
#
_symmetry.space_group_name_H-M   'P 1'
#
loop_
_entity.id
_entity.type
_entity.pdbx_description
1 polymer ?
#
loop_
_entity_poly.entity_id
_entity_poly.type
_entity_poly.pdbx_seq_one_letter_code
_entity_poly.pdbx_strand_id
1 'polypeptide(L)' 'NSNSNTLSVSEAYKILNLDIDNKPTIESVNQAYIKIQKKIHPDISPETSRLSTLVNEAKEIVIKDIS' A
#
# COMPACT_ATOMS: atom_id res chain seq x y z
N ASN A 1 20.08 3.08 -9.42
CA ASN A 1 19.55 3.01 -9.05
C ASN A 1 18.83 3.17 -8.55
N SER A 2 18.76 3.30 -8.58
CA SER A 2 18.17 3.34 -8.10
C SER A 2 17.23 3.34 -7.66
N ASN A 3 16.62 3.42 -7.84
CA ASN A 3 15.69 3.31 -7.30
C ASN A 3 15.35 2.40 -6.37
N SER A 4 15.66 2.29 -5.93
CA SER A 4 15.66 1.35 -4.85
C SER A 4 14.55 1.54 -3.86
N ASN A 5 13.87 2.64 -3.90
CA ASN A 5 12.76 2.92 -3.01
C ASN A 5 11.42 2.51 -3.59
N THR A 6 11.46 1.99 -4.78
CA THR A 6 10.23 1.61 -5.45
C THR A 6 9.83 0.20 -5.07
N LEU A 7 8.63 0.04 -4.56
CA LEU A 7 8.11 -1.27 -4.24
C LEU A 7 7.79 -2.02 -5.52
N SER A 8 7.97 -3.33 -5.50
CA SER A 8 7.51 -4.16 -6.60
C SER A 8 5.99 -4.28 -6.51
N VAL A 9 5.36 -4.61 -7.63
CA VAL A 9 3.91 -4.80 -7.65
C VAL A 9 3.50 -5.87 -6.65
N SER A 10 4.26 -6.95 -6.64
CA SER A 10 3.97 -8.06 -5.73
C SER A 10 4.00 -7.60 -4.27
N GLU A 11 5.00 -6.81 -3.93
CA GLU A 11 5.11 -6.31 -2.57
C GLU A 11 3.99 -5.35 -2.22
N ALA A 12 3.59 -4.53 -3.19
CA ALA A 12 2.49 -3.60 -2.96
C ALA A 12 1.21 -4.35 -2.59
N TYR A 13 0.93 -5.43 -3.30
CA TYR A 13 -0.23 -6.25 -2.98
C TYR A 13 -0.14 -6.84 -1.58
N LYS A 14 1.06 -7.29 -1.20
CA LYS A 14 1.26 -7.85 0.13
C LYS A 14 1.05 -6.82 1.22
N ILE A 15 1.55 -5.62 1.01
CA ILE A 15 1.40 -4.55 1.99
C ILE A 15 -0.06 -4.26 2.26
N LEU A 16 -0.87 -4.24 1.20
CA LEU A 16 -2.29 -3.99 1.34
C LEU A 16 -3.09 -5.26 1.65
N ASN A 17 -2.39 -6.38 1.77
CA ASN A 17 -3.03 -7.67 2.06
C ASN A 17 -4.06 -8.03 0.99
N LEU A 18 -3.70 -7.78 -0.27
CA LEU A 18 -4.54 -8.09 -1.41
C LEU A 18 -3.96 -9.26 -2.20
N ASP A 19 -4.81 -9.91 -2.96
CA ASP A 19 -4.43 -11.07 -3.75
C ASP A 19 -4.03 -10.63 -5.15
N ILE A 20 -2.79 -10.90 -5.52
CA ILE A 20 -2.28 -10.49 -6.82
C ILE A 20 -2.91 -11.30 -7.95
N ASP A 21 -3.24 -12.56 -7.69
CA ASP A 21 -3.86 -13.43 -8.69
C ASP A 21 -5.31 -13.03 -8.95
N ASN A 22 -5.94 -12.46 -7.96
CA ASN A 22 -7.33 -12.07 -8.04
C ASN A 22 -7.39 -10.54 -7.98
N LYS A 23 -7.10 -9.90 -9.09
CA LYS A 23 -6.95 -8.46 -9.12
C LYS A 23 -8.12 -7.74 -8.47
N PRO A 24 -7.84 -6.91 -7.49
CA PRO A 24 -8.90 -6.18 -6.79
C PRO A 24 -9.41 -5.02 -7.62
N THR A 25 -10.56 -4.51 -7.23
CA THR A 25 -11.06 -3.27 -7.80
C THR A 25 -10.42 -2.09 -7.09
N ILE A 26 -10.54 -0.93 -7.71
CA ILE A 26 -10.03 0.30 -7.09
C ILE A 26 -10.72 0.52 -5.75
N GLU A 27 -11.99 0.19 -5.67
CA GLU A 27 -12.73 0.31 -4.42
C GLU A 27 -12.14 -0.59 -3.34
N SER A 28 -11.80 -1.82 -3.71
CA SER A 28 -11.17 -2.74 -2.76
C SER A 28 -9.83 -2.22 -2.28
N VAL A 29 -9.06 -1.66 -3.19
CA VAL A 29 -7.77 -1.08 -2.82
C VAL A 29 -7.95 0.06 -1.83
N ASN A 30 -8.90 0.94 -2.11
CA ASN A 30 -9.19 2.05 -1.21
C ASN A 30 -9.60 1.57 0.17
N GLN A 31 -10.43 0.54 0.22
CA GLN A 31 -10.88 0.01 1.49
C GLN A 31 -9.74 -0.61 2.28
N ALA A 32 -8.88 -1.34 1.59
CA ALA A 32 -7.70 -1.91 2.25
C ALA A 32 -6.81 -0.81 2.80
N TYR A 33 -6.62 0.24 2.01
CA TYR A 33 -5.81 1.38 2.43
C TYR A 33 -6.41 2.03 3.69
N ILE A 34 -7.70 2.28 3.68
CA ILE A 34 -8.37 2.91 4.81
C ILE A 34 -8.24 2.04 6.06
N LYS A 35 -8.41 0.73 5.89
CA LYS A 35 -8.29 -0.19 7.03
C LYS A 35 -6.90 -0.09 7.67
N ILE A 36 -5.88 -0.06 6.84
CA ILE A 36 -4.52 0.01 7.36
C ILE A 36 -4.27 1.36 8.00
N GLN A 37 -4.77 2.42 7.39
CA GLN A 37 -4.62 3.75 7.96
C GLN A 37 -5.25 3.87 9.33
N LYS A 38 -6.36 3.17 9.54
CA LYS A 38 -7.00 3.16 10.85
C LYS A 38 -6.16 2.43 11.89
N LYS A 39 -5.44 1.42 11.47
CA LYS A 39 -4.56 0.68 12.38
C LYS A 39 -3.30 1.48 12.70
N ILE A 40 -2.86 2.29 11.76
CA ILE A 40 -1.71 3.15 11.99
C ILE A 40 -2.22 4.39 12.67
N HIS A 41 -2.13 4.41 13.98
CA HIS A 41 -2.56 5.59 14.73
C HIS A 41 -1.69 6.77 14.37
N PRO A 42 -2.26 7.97 14.41
CA PRO A 42 -1.49 9.17 14.11
C PRO A 42 -0.51 9.54 15.21
N ASP A 43 -0.11 8.58 15.99
CA ASP A 43 0.95 8.80 16.96
C ASP A 43 2.20 9.18 16.21
N ILE A 44 2.84 10.19 16.71
CA ILE A 44 3.99 10.75 16.03
C ILE A 44 5.21 9.90 16.35
N SER A 45 5.40 8.86 15.57
CA SER A 45 6.63 8.11 15.68
C SER A 45 7.21 7.95 14.27
N PRO A 46 8.54 7.93 14.16
CA PRO A 46 9.17 7.79 12.86
C PRO A 46 8.77 6.50 12.15
N GLU A 47 8.53 5.46 12.92
CA GLU A 47 8.14 4.17 12.37
C GLU A 47 6.76 4.23 11.74
N THR A 48 5.83 4.90 12.41
CA THR A 48 4.48 5.05 11.89
C THR A 48 4.49 5.88 10.61
N SER A 49 5.31 6.92 10.59
CA SER A 49 5.42 7.77 9.42
C SER A 49 5.94 6.98 8.22
N ARG A 50 6.94 6.16 8.45
CA ARG A 50 7.53 5.35 7.39
C ARG A 50 6.51 4.34 6.86
N LEU A 51 5.78 3.71 7.76
CA LEU A 51 4.78 2.72 7.38
C LEU A 51 3.67 3.38 6.56
N SER A 52 3.26 4.56 6.96
CA SER A 52 2.24 5.30 6.24
C SER A 52 2.69 5.61 4.81
N THR A 53 3.95 5.96 4.64
CA THR A 53 4.51 6.22 3.32
C THR A 53 4.49 4.96 2.47
N LEU A 54 4.88 3.83 3.05
CA LEU A 54 4.88 2.56 2.34
C LEU A 54 3.47 2.17 1.88
N VAL A 55 2.51 2.32 2.77
CA VAL A 55 1.12 1.98 2.44
C VAL A 55 0.61 2.87 1.31
N ASN A 56 0.97 4.13 1.36
CA ASN A 56 0.56 5.07 0.32
C ASN A 56 1.15 4.69 -1.04
N GLU A 57 2.43 4.34 -1.05
CA GLU A 57 3.09 3.90 -2.27
C GLU A 57 2.46 2.61 -2.80
N ALA A 58 2.20 1.67 -1.90
CA ALA A 58 1.59 0.41 -2.30
C ALA A 58 0.24 0.64 -2.96
N LYS A 59 -0.56 1.52 -2.37
CA LYS A 59 -1.86 1.84 -2.94
C LYS A 59 -1.73 2.35 -4.36
N GLU A 60 -0.81 3.27 -4.58
CA GLU A 60 -0.63 3.84 -5.91
C GLU A 60 -0.17 2.80 -6.92
N ILE A 61 0.75 1.95 -6.50
CA ILE A 61 1.27 0.91 -7.38
C ILE A 61 0.16 -0.05 -7.79
N VAL A 62 -0.64 -0.49 -6.82
CA VAL A 62 -1.73 -1.43 -7.09
C VAL A 62 -2.76 -0.80 -8.01
N ILE A 63 -3.13 0.44 -7.74
CA ILE A 63 -4.11 1.13 -8.58
C ILE A 63 -3.61 1.23 -10.01
N LYS A 64 -2.34 1.53 -10.18
CA LYS A 64 -1.75 1.60 -11.49
C LYS A 64 -1.79 0.25 -12.20
N ASP A 65 -1.53 -0.81 -11.45
CA ASP A 65 -1.49 -2.15 -12.01
C ASP A 65 -2.87 -2.62 -12.48
N ILE A 66 -3.91 -2.23 -11.77
CA ILE A 66 -5.27 -2.66 -12.12
C ILE A 66 -5.99 -1.69 -13.04
N SER A 67 -5.42 -0.56 -13.32
CA SER A 67 -6.04 0.44 -14.20
C SER A 67 -5.97 0.07 -15.66
#